data_26acb6bcee52f6d9eb63ded588da403e
#
_entry.id   26acb6bcee52f6d9eb63ded588da403e
#
_cell.length_a   1.000
_cell.length_b   1.000
_cell.length_c   1.000
_cell.angle_alpha   90.00
_cell.angle_beta   90.00
_cell.angle_gamma   90.00
#
_symmetry.space_group_name_H-M   'P 1'
#
loop_
_entity.id
_entity.type
_entity.pdbx_description
1 polymer ?
#
loop_
_entity_poly.entity_id
_entity_poly.type
_entity_poly.pdbx_seq_one_letter_code
_entity_poly.pdbx_strand_id
1 'polypeptide(L)'
;AVVDNLSGKIYLIVYADPSQANGYERARERLEDIRTQLRQSCAIPLSLGSKQAQAVSEFGEEPFKACVNKIKDYIFAGDCMQVVPSQRMSMEFTDNPLALYRALRTLNPSPYMFYYDFGDFHIVGSSPEILVRRERDDVIVRPIAGTRLRGKTPAEDLANEQDLLSDAKEIAEHVMLIDLGRNDVGRISKTGEVKVTDKMVIEKYSHVMHIVSNVEGRLKDGMTNMDILAATFPAGTLSGAPKVRAMEIIEEVEPSKRGIYGGAVGVWSFNNDMDLAIAIRTAVIKNNTLFVQSGAGVVADSDPTSEWQETQNKAQAVIRAAQMVQEGLDK
;
A
#
# COMPACT_ATOMS: atom_id res chain seq x y z
N ALA A 1 -8.69 -4.00 20.64
CA ALA A 1 -10.03 -4.50 20.31
C ALA A 1 -10.05 -5.03 18.88
N VAL A 2 -10.74 -6.14 18.66
CA VAL A 2 -10.94 -6.72 17.31
C VAL A 2 -12.43 -6.70 17.01
N VAL A 3 -12.79 -6.10 15.87
CA VAL A 3 -14.17 -6.06 15.39
C VAL A 3 -14.34 -7.13 14.32
N ASP A 4 -15.16 -8.13 14.61
CA ASP A 4 -15.56 -9.13 13.63
C ASP A 4 -16.86 -8.68 12.96
N ASN A 5 -16.73 -8.15 11.76
CA ASN A 5 -17.87 -7.64 11.00
C ASN A 5 -18.82 -8.75 10.54
N LEU A 6 -18.34 -9.99 10.41
CA LEU A 6 -19.17 -11.12 9.98
C LEU A 6 -20.12 -11.56 11.09
N SER A 7 -19.63 -11.69 12.33
CA SER A 7 -20.44 -12.08 13.49
C SER A 7 -21.04 -10.89 14.24
N GLY A 8 -20.66 -9.66 13.94
CA GLY A 8 -21.08 -8.44 14.64
C GLY A 8 -20.56 -8.37 16.08
N LYS A 9 -19.42 -8.98 16.36
CA LYS A 9 -18.84 -9.05 17.71
C LYS A 9 -17.60 -8.19 17.84
N ILE A 10 -17.39 -7.69 19.06
CA ILE A 10 -16.14 -7.04 19.45
C ILE A 10 -15.43 -7.92 20.46
N TYR A 11 -14.18 -8.29 20.16
CA TYR A 11 -13.31 -9.01 21.07
C TYR A 11 -12.36 -8.04 21.74
N LEU A 12 -12.36 -8.02 23.08
CA LEU A 12 -11.38 -7.27 23.86
C LEU A 12 -10.29 -8.24 24.32
N ILE A 13 -9.05 -7.91 24.00
CA ILE A 13 -7.90 -8.76 24.27
C ILE A 13 -6.86 -7.95 25.05
N VAL A 14 -6.42 -8.49 26.18
CA VAL A 14 -5.32 -7.94 26.97
C VAL A 14 -4.32 -9.07 27.21
N TYR A 15 -3.06 -8.79 26.95
CA TYR A 15 -1.98 -9.73 27.21
C TYR A 15 -1.57 -9.64 28.69
N ALA A 16 -1.38 -10.81 29.32
CA ALA A 16 -0.85 -10.92 30.66
C ALA A 16 0.54 -11.58 30.62
N ASP A 17 1.47 -11.07 31.40
CA ASP A 17 2.77 -11.72 31.61
C ASP A 17 2.63 -12.71 32.79
N PRO A 18 2.73 -14.03 32.54
CA PRO A 18 2.57 -15.04 33.57
C PRO A 18 3.73 -15.07 34.57
N SER A 19 4.86 -14.43 34.25
CA SER A 19 5.99 -14.32 35.17
C SER A 19 5.83 -13.25 36.24
N GLN A 20 4.87 -12.32 36.06
CA GLN A 20 4.60 -11.25 37.01
C GLN A 20 3.57 -11.68 38.05
N ALA A 21 3.84 -11.36 39.29
CA ALA A 21 2.86 -11.49 40.39
C ALA A 21 1.57 -10.71 40.03
N ASN A 22 0.42 -11.34 40.19
CA ASN A 22 -0.91 -10.78 39.85
C ASN A 22 -1.09 -10.38 38.38
N GLY A 23 -0.33 -10.97 37.46
CA GLY A 23 -0.44 -10.67 36.01
C GLY A 23 -1.85 -10.89 35.47
N TYR A 24 -2.54 -11.93 35.89
CA TYR A 24 -3.92 -12.23 35.49
C TYR A 24 -4.91 -11.19 36.07
N GLU A 25 -4.86 -10.87 37.31
CA GLU A 25 -5.73 -9.91 37.98
C GLU A 25 -5.62 -8.53 37.33
N ARG A 26 -4.41 -8.08 37.07
CA ARG A 26 -4.14 -6.80 36.35
C ARG A 26 -4.69 -6.79 34.93
N ALA A 27 -4.55 -7.90 34.22
CA ALA A 27 -5.13 -8.02 32.88
C ALA A 27 -6.65 -7.99 32.92
N ARG A 28 -7.27 -8.63 33.90
CA ARG A 28 -8.71 -8.61 34.09
C ARG A 28 -9.24 -7.22 34.44
N GLU A 29 -8.58 -6.51 35.34
CA GLU A 29 -8.90 -5.10 35.68
C GLU A 29 -8.83 -4.22 34.41
N ARG A 30 -7.76 -4.35 33.62
CA ARG A 30 -7.62 -3.61 32.37
C ARG A 30 -8.71 -3.94 31.33
N LEU A 31 -9.17 -5.19 31.26
CA LEU A 31 -10.31 -5.57 30.41
C LEU A 31 -11.61 -4.87 30.84
N GLU A 32 -11.86 -4.81 32.15
CA GLU A 32 -13.04 -4.11 32.69
C GLU A 32 -12.99 -2.60 32.44
N ASP A 33 -11.80 -1.98 32.57
CA ASP A 33 -11.58 -0.58 32.25
C ASP A 33 -11.89 -0.29 30.77
N ILE A 34 -11.34 -1.10 29.85
CA ILE A 34 -11.61 -0.98 28.41
C ILE A 34 -13.11 -1.15 28.12
N ARG A 35 -13.76 -2.15 28.73
CA ARG A 35 -15.20 -2.38 28.61
C ARG A 35 -16.01 -1.18 29.08
N THR A 36 -15.61 -0.56 30.16
CA THR A 36 -16.24 0.64 30.74
C THR A 36 -16.08 1.84 29.83
N GLN A 37 -14.85 2.06 29.29
CA GLN A 37 -14.57 3.15 28.35
C GLN A 37 -15.38 3.01 27.07
N LEU A 38 -15.51 1.80 26.51
CA LEU A 38 -16.32 1.56 25.31
C LEU A 38 -17.83 1.81 25.48
N ARG A 39 -18.33 1.88 26.71
CA ARG A 39 -19.74 2.23 27.01
C ARG A 39 -19.94 3.72 27.21
N GLN A 40 -18.88 4.49 27.31
CA GLN A 40 -18.98 5.93 27.43
C GLN A 40 -19.21 6.56 26.06
N SER A 41 -19.97 7.65 26.02
CA SER A 41 -20.09 8.44 24.79
C SER A 41 -18.76 9.11 24.47
N CYS A 42 -18.28 8.94 23.25
CA CYS A 42 -17.09 9.62 22.76
C CYS A 42 -17.52 10.80 21.87
N ALA A 43 -17.01 11.99 22.18
CA ALA A 43 -17.18 13.14 21.30
C ALA A 43 -16.31 12.92 20.04
N ILE A 44 -16.97 12.73 18.91
CA ILE A 44 -16.28 12.66 17.61
C ILE A 44 -16.00 14.11 17.20
N PRO A 45 -14.72 14.46 16.90
CA PRO A 45 -14.42 15.80 16.38
C PRO A 45 -15.20 16.06 15.10
N LEU A 46 -16.00 17.12 15.07
CA LEU A 46 -16.74 17.53 13.88
C LEU A 46 -15.77 18.08 12.83
N SER A 47 -16.00 17.71 11.59
CA SER A 47 -15.31 18.27 10.41
C SER A 47 -16.21 19.31 9.76
N LEU A 48 -16.10 20.56 10.22
CA LEU A 48 -16.89 21.68 9.72
C LEU A 48 -16.26 22.33 8.49
N GLY A 49 -15.08 21.87 8.10
CA GLY A 49 -14.31 22.37 6.97
C GLY A 49 -13.34 23.49 7.34
N SER A 50 -12.42 23.71 6.45
CA SER A 50 -11.36 24.71 6.54
C SER A 50 -11.16 25.40 5.20
N LYS A 51 -10.09 26.21 5.07
CA LYS A 51 -9.70 26.80 3.81
C LYS A 51 -9.21 25.69 2.86
N GLN A 52 -9.78 25.66 1.66
CA GLN A 52 -9.32 24.75 0.61
C GLN A 52 -7.89 25.07 0.18
N ALA A 53 -7.06 24.05 0.09
CA ALA A 53 -5.70 24.11 -0.39
C ALA A 53 -5.53 23.24 -1.64
N GLN A 54 -4.60 23.63 -2.49
CA GLN A 54 -4.21 22.82 -3.65
C GLN A 54 -2.95 22.01 -3.33
N ALA A 55 -2.90 20.79 -3.82
CA ALA A 55 -1.71 19.97 -3.75
C ALA A 55 -0.67 20.45 -4.76
N VAL A 56 0.58 20.57 -4.33
CA VAL A 56 1.70 21.03 -5.15
C VAL A 56 2.75 19.91 -5.20
N SER A 57 3.23 19.60 -6.40
CA SER A 57 4.32 18.64 -6.59
C SER A 57 5.65 19.25 -6.13
N GLU A 58 6.42 18.48 -5.35
CA GLU A 58 7.79 18.86 -4.99
C GLU A 58 8.79 18.56 -6.12
N PHE A 59 8.45 17.67 -7.04
CA PHE A 59 9.29 17.31 -8.19
C PHE A 59 9.10 18.31 -9.34
N GLY A 60 7.85 18.64 -9.65
CA GLY A 60 7.47 19.39 -10.83
C GLY A 60 7.33 18.52 -12.09
N GLU A 61 6.50 18.96 -13.03
CA GLU A 61 6.16 18.17 -14.22
C GLU A 61 7.35 17.97 -15.16
N GLU A 62 7.99 19.04 -15.61
CA GLU A 62 9.10 18.94 -16.56
C GLU A 62 10.34 18.20 -16.00
N PRO A 63 10.76 18.42 -14.73
CA PRO A 63 11.81 17.60 -14.13
C PRO A 63 11.44 16.11 -14.00
N PHE A 64 10.18 15.79 -13.70
CA PHE A 64 9.72 14.40 -13.65
C PHE A 64 9.77 13.74 -15.05
N LYS A 65 9.32 14.44 -16.09
CA LYS A 65 9.42 13.95 -17.48
C LYS A 65 10.88 13.74 -17.92
N ALA A 66 11.77 14.65 -17.52
CA ALA A 66 13.21 14.46 -17.74
C ALA A 66 13.76 13.23 -17.00
N CYS A 67 13.30 13.00 -15.76
CA CYS A 67 13.62 11.80 -14.99
C CYS A 67 13.19 10.54 -15.71
N VAL A 68 11.97 10.48 -16.25
CA VAL A 68 11.46 9.34 -17.04
C VAL A 68 12.36 9.07 -18.24
N ASN A 69 12.77 10.10 -19.00
CA ASN A 69 13.68 9.93 -20.13
C ASN A 69 15.06 9.40 -19.68
N LYS A 70 15.62 9.91 -18.59
CA LYS A 70 16.88 9.41 -18.03
C LYS A 70 16.80 7.93 -17.62
N ILE A 71 15.68 7.50 -17.05
CA ILE A 71 15.44 6.09 -16.71
C ILE A 71 15.37 5.24 -17.98
N LYS A 72 14.72 5.73 -19.04
CA LYS A 72 14.71 5.05 -20.35
C LYS A 72 16.12 4.85 -20.93
N ASP A 73 17.01 5.82 -20.76
CA ASP A 73 18.40 5.69 -21.16
C ASP A 73 19.11 4.54 -20.42
N TYR A 74 18.87 4.38 -19.11
CA TYR A 74 19.37 3.24 -18.33
C TYR A 74 18.78 1.90 -18.80
N ILE A 75 17.50 1.88 -19.16
CA ILE A 75 16.84 0.67 -19.70
C ILE A 75 17.45 0.29 -21.04
N PHE A 76 17.64 1.23 -21.97
CA PHE A 76 18.28 0.98 -23.26
C PHE A 76 19.76 0.61 -23.14
N ALA A 77 20.46 1.08 -22.11
CA ALA A 77 21.81 0.64 -21.80
C ALA A 77 21.88 -0.78 -21.23
N GLY A 78 20.74 -1.38 -20.85
CA GLY A 78 20.65 -2.72 -20.29
C GLY A 78 20.85 -2.81 -18.77
N ASP A 79 20.84 -1.68 -18.07
CA ASP A 79 20.99 -1.62 -16.61
C ASP A 79 19.80 -2.22 -15.87
N CYS A 80 18.60 -2.03 -16.41
CA CYS A 80 17.34 -2.48 -15.80
C CYS A 80 16.25 -2.71 -16.87
N MET A 81 15.18 -3.38 -16.48
CA MET A 81 13.98 -3.59 -17.30
C MET A 81 12.87 -2.60 -16.95
N GLN A 82 12.75 -2.28 -15.67
CA GLN A 82 11.77 -1.35 -15.12
C GLN A 82 12.34 -0.60 -13.92
N VAL A 83 11.99 0.67 -13.80
CA VAL A 83 12.23 1.48 -12.59
C VAL A 83 10.93 2.22 -12.26
N VAL A 84 10.61 2.35 -10.98
CA VAL A 84 9.41 3.04 -10.50
C VAL A 84 9.79 4.33 -9.79
N PRO A 85 10.03 5.44 -10.52
CA PRO A 85 10.22 6.75 -9.91
C PRO A 85 8.92 7.23 -9.27
N SER A 86 9.05 8.09 -8.27
CA SER A 86 7.90 8.66 -7.59
C SER A 86 8.03 10.17 -7.40
N GLN A 87 6.90 10.83 -7.22
CA GLN A 87 6.83 12.22 -6.82
C GLN A 87 6.05 12.38 -5.52
N ARG A 88 6.44 13.34 -4.70
CA ARG A 88 5.73 13.75 -3.51
C ARG A 88 4.96 15.04 -3.78
N MET A 89 3.70 15.05 -3.35
CA MET A 89 2.86 16.22 -3.32
C MET A 89 2.61 16.65 -1.89
N SER A 90 2.51 17.94 -1.66
CA SER A 90 2.18 18.52 -0.36
C SER A 90 1.02 19.52 -0.49
N MET A 91 0.22 19.61 0.56
CA MET A 91 -0.86 20.61 0.68
C MET A 91 -1.05 21.01 2.14
N GLU A 92 -1.49 22.24 2.38
CA GLU A 92 -1.89 22.69 3.70
C GLU A 92 -3.10 21.87 4.19
N PHE A 93 -3.01 21.34 5.41
CA PHE A 93 -4.06 20.54 6.03
C PHE A 93 -4.08 20.77 7.55
N THR A 94 -5.02 21.57 8.01
CA THR A 94 -5.17 21.96 9.41
C THR A 94 -6.31 21.25 10.12
N ASP A 95 -7.08 20.44 9.38
CA ASP A 95 -8.20 19.67 9.89
C ASP A 95 -7.75 18.46 10.71
N ASN A 96 -8.68 17.84 11.41
CA ASN A 96 -8.41 16.64 12.19
C ASN A 96 -8.01 15.47 11.28
N PRO A 97 -6.84 14.82 11.50
CA PRO A 97 -6.40 13.69 10.68
C PRO A 97 -7.36 12.49 10.66
N LEU A 98 -8.15 12.28 11.71
CA LEU A 98 -9.19 11.24 11.73
C LEU A 98 -10.32 11.55 10.72
N ALA A 99 -10.61 12.82 10.44
CA ALA A 99 -11.55 13.19 9.39
C ALA A 99 -11.05 12.77 8.00
N LEU A 100 -9.73 12.88 7.75
CA LEU A 100 -9.14 12.35 6.52
C LEU A 100 -9.34 10.83 6.39
N TYR A 101 -9.13 10.07 7.46
CA TYR A 101 -9.41 8.63 7.46
C TYR A 101 -10.88 8.33 7.15
N ARG A 102 -11.81 9.07 7.74
CA ARG A 102 -13.27 8.92 7.48
C ARG A 102 -13.59 9.19 6.00
N ALA A 103 -13.06 10.26 5.43
CA ALA A 103 -13.25 10.60 4.02
C ALA A 103 -12.65 9.53 3.10
N LEU A 104 -11.40 9.10 3.36
CA LEU A 104 -10.69 8.12 2.55
C LEU A 104 -11.39 6.75 2.58
N ARG A 105 -11.91 6.33 3.74
CA ARG A 105 -12.71 5.12 3.89
C ARG A 105 -13.98 5.13 3.04
N THR A 106 -14.57 6.28 2.84
CA THR A 106 -15.78 6.44 2.02
C THR A 106 -15.46 6.47 0.53
N LEU A 107 -14.40 7.20 0.15
CA LEU A 107 -14.02 7.37 -1.25
C LEU A 107 -13.35 6.15 -1.85
N ASN A 108 -12.45 5.53 -1.12
CA ASN A 108 -11.56 4.49 -1.63
C ASN A 108 -11.33 3.40 -0.57
N PRO A 109 -12.37 2.63 -0.21
CA PRO A 109 -12.20 1.49 0.69
C PRO A 109 -11.23 0.48 0.08
N SER A 110 -10.28 0.01 0.89
CA SER A 110 -9.24 -0.93 0.49
C SER A 110 -9.05 -2.00 1.57
N PRO A 111 -8.45 -3.16 1.25
CA PRO A 111 -8.24 -4.23 2.22
C PRO A 111 -7.44 -3.80 3.45
N TYR A 112 -6.49 -2.86 3.26
CA TYR A 112 -5.63 -2.36 4.32
C TYR A 112 -5.88 -0.87 4.54
N MET A 113 -6.80 -0.58 5.46
CA MET A 113 -7.05 0.78 5.91
C MET A 113 -6.45 1.00 7.29
N PHE A 114 -5.69 2.08 7.45
CA PHE A 114 -4.98 2.34 8.69
C PHE A 114 -4.93 3.83 9.04
N TYR A 115 -4.90 4.06 10.34
CA TYR A 115 -4.70 5.35 10.98
C TYR A 115 -3.73 5.18 12.13
N TYR A 116 -2.58 5.83 12.04
CA TYR A 116 -1.60 5.85 13.12
C TYR A 116 -1.42 7.26 13.63
N ASP A 117 -1.50 7.40 14.95
CA ASP A 117 -1.24 8.63 15.70
C ASP A 117 0.07 8.46 16.46
N PHE A 118 1.11 9.19 16.05
CA PHE A 118 2.43 9.21 16.69
C PHE A 118 2.65 10.46 17.54
N GLY A 119 1.59 11.25 17.77
CA GLY A 119 1.62 12.48 18.54
C GLY A 119 2.04 13.68 17.67
N ASP A 120 3.25 13.72 17.18
CA ASP A 120 3.79 14.82 16.37
C ASP A 120 3.49 14.69 14.86
N PHE A 121 3.04 13.52 14.41
CA PHE A 121 2.59 13.27 13.05
C PHE A 121 1.58 12.12 12.99
N HIS A 122 0.83 12.06 11.89
CA HIS A 122 -0.15 11.01 11.65
C HIS A 122 0.11 10.34 10.31
N ILE A 123 -0.22 9.04 10.21
CA ILE A 123 -0.21 8.29 8.96
C ILE A 123 -1.61 7.78 8.71
N VAL A 124 -2.16 8.13 7.55
CA VAL A 124 -3.50 7.74 7.13
C VAL A 124 -3.43 7.09 5.76
N GLY A 125 -3.85 5.84 5.65
CA GLY A 125 -3.70 5.10 4.40
C GLY A 125 -4.85 4.17 4.07
N SER A 126 -4.94 3.85 2.78
CA SER A 126 -5.89 2.94 2.16
C SER A 126 -5.17 2.12 1.10
N SER A 127 -4.33 1.17 1.54
CA SER A 127 -3.51 0.38 0.64
C SER A 127 -4.28 -0.80 0.04
N PRO A 128 -4.23 -1.00 -1.27
CA PRO A 128 -4.86 -2.13 -1.93
C PRO A 128 -3.95 -3.37 -2.01
N GLU A 129 -2.65 -3.25 -1.69
CA GLU A 129 -1.65 -4.23 -2.10
C GLU A 129 -0.88 -4.80 -0.92
N ILE A 130 -0.81 -6.14 -0.89
CA ILE A 130 0.01 -6.89 0.07
C ILE A 130 1.49 -6.72 -0.30
N LEU A 131 2.33 -6.44 0.70
CA LEU A 131 3.77 -6.60 0.57
C LEU A 131 4.16 -8.06 0.72
N VAL A 132 3.77 -8.65 1.84
CA VAL A 132 4.00 -10.08 2.16
C VAL A 132 3.07 -10.52 3.28
N ARG A 133 2.60 -11.76 3.18
CA ARG A 133 1.88 -12.45 4.25
C ARG A 133 2.63 -13.72 4.65
N ARG A 134 2.65 -13.99 5.94
CA ARG A 134 3.06 -15.27 6.50
C ARG A 134 1.92 -15.88 7.29
N GLU A 135 1.58 -17.11 6.96
CA GLU A 135 0.65 -17.96 7.71
C GLU A 135 1.40 -19.23 8.10
N ARG A 136 1.79 -19.35 9.37
CA ARG A 136 2.63 -20.44 9.89
C ARG A 136 3.99 -20.53 9.15
N ASP A 137 4.18 -21.56 8.31
CA ASP A 137 5.38 -21.77 7.52
C ASP A 137 5.24 -21.35 6.04
N ASP A 138 4.08 -20.86 5.65
CA ASP A 138 3.82 -20.45 4.28
C ASP A 138 3.95 -18.93 4.14
N VAL A 139 4.66 -18.50 3.11
CA VAL A 139 4.85 -17.09 2.73
C VAL A 139 4.18 -16.83 1.39
N ILE A 140 3.45 -15.75 1.31
CA ILE A 140 2.67 -15.35 0.15
C ILE A 140 3.05 -13.94 -0.24
N VAL A 141 3.40 -13.77 -1.53
CA VAL A 141 3.51 -12.47 -2.20
C VAL A 141 2.49 -12.45 -3.32
N ARG A 142 1.81 -11.32 -3.50
CA ARG A 142 0.70 -11.23 -4.44
C ARG A 142 0.91 -10.11 -5.45
N PRO A 143 1.63 -10.35 -6.55
CA PRO A 143 1.78 -9.38 -7.63
C PRO A 143 0.42 -8.98 -8.21
N ILE A 144 0.22 -7.66 -8.32
CA ILE A 144 -0.95 -7.05 -8.94
C ILE A 144 -0.44 -6.10 -10.01
N ALA A 145 -0.88 -6.30 -11.26
CA ALA A 145 -0.55 -5.42 -12.38
C ALA A 145 -1.71 -5.35 -13.37
N GLY A 146 -1.59 -4.45 -14.32
CA GLY A 146 -2.65 -4.24 -15.30
C GLY A 146 -3.92 -3.65 -14.69
N THR A 147 -4.52 -2.71 -15.39
CA THR A 147 -5.74 -2.06 -14.88
C THR A 147 -6.70 -1.79 -16.02
N ARG A 148 -7.97 -2.15 -15.83
CA ARG A 148 -9.10 -1.65 -16.63
C ARG A 148 -10.20 -1.17 -15.71
N LEU A 149 -10.96 -0.19 -16.18
CA LEU A 149 -12.15 0.27 -15.48
C LEU A 149 -13.23 -0.81 -15.48
N ARG A 150 -14.09 -0.80 -14.47
CA ARG A 150 -15.29 -1.63 -14.47
C ARG A 150 -16.24 -1.17 -15.57
N GLY A 151 -16.84 -2.12 -16.27
CA GLY A 151 -17.89 -1.86 -17.26
C GLY A 151 -19.18 -1.38 -16.58
N LYS A 152 -19.94 -0.57 -17.29
CA LYS A 152 -21.29 -0.12 -16.82
C LYS A 152 -22.33 -1.25 -16.94
N THR A 153 -22.05 -2.24 -17.75
CA THR A 153 -22.87 -3.43 -17.95
C THR A 153 -22.02 -4.71 -17.82
N PRO A 154 -22.62 -5.87 -17.51
CA PRO A 154 -21.88 -7.14 -17.48
C PRO A 154 -21.13 -7.47 -18.79
N ALA A 155 -21.68 -7.05 -19.95
CA ALA A 155 -21.06 -7.28 -21.25
C ALA A 155 -19.82 -6.39 -21.44
N GLU A 156 -19.88 -5.13 -21.05
CA GLU A 156 -18.71 -4.22 -21.06
C GLU A 156 -17.65 -4.70 -20.07
N ASP A 157 -18.05 -5.18 -18.89
CA ASP A 157 -17.14 -5.71 -17.86
C ASP A 157 -16.36 -6.92 -18.40
N LEU A 158 -17.04 -7.82 -19.11
CA LEU A 158 -16.42 -8.97 -19.77
C LEU A 158 -15.49 -8.56 -20.92
N ALA A 159 -15.89 -7.57 -21.71
CA ALA A 159 -15.04 -7.04 -22.79
C ALA A 159 -13.76 -6.40 -22.25
N ASN A 160 -13.84 -5.62 -21.15
CA ASN A 160 -12.67 -5.03 -20.51
C ASN A 160 -11.75 -6.09 -19.88
N GLU A 161 -12.30 -7.18 -19.35
CA GLU A 161 -11.54 -8.34 -18.87
C GLU A 161 -10.76 -9.02 -19.99
N GLN A 162 -11.42 -9.26 -21.12
CA GLN A 162 -10.79 -9.86 -22.31
C GLN A 162 -9.71 -8.94 -22.91
N ASP A 163 -9.98 -7.64 -22.99
CA ASP A 163 -9.01 -6.65 -23.43
C ASP A 163 -7.77 -6.66 -22.54
N LEU A 164 -7.93 -6.64 -21.22
CA LEU A 164 -6.83 -6.69 -20.26
C LEU A 164 -5.99 -7.97 -20.40
N LEU A 165 -6.62 -9.13 -20.54
CA LEU A 165 -5.92 -10.42 -20.70
C LEU A 165 -5.29 -10.61 -22.09
N SER A 166 -5.66 -9.80 -23.09
CA SER A 166 -5.07 -9.82 -24.43
C SER A 166 -3.98 -8.77 -24.64
N ASP A 167 -3.80 -7.85 -23.69
CA ASP A 167 -2.79 -6.79 -23.75
C ASP A 167 -1.40 -7.35 -23.48
N ALA A 168 -0.60 -7.48 -24.54
CA ALA A 168 0.73 -8.08 -24.46
C ALA A 168 1.68 -7.31 -23.52
N LYS A 169 1.51 -5.97 -23.37
CA LYS A 169 2.32 -5.13 -22.49
C LYS A 169 1.99 -5.44 -21.05
N GLU A 170 0.69 -5.43 -20.68
CA GLU A 170 0.23 -5.71 -19.32
C GLU A 170 0.61 -7.13 -18.88
N ILE A 171 0.49 -8.11 -19.77
CA ILE A 171 0.94 -9.49 -19.51
C ILE A 171 2.44 -9.57 -19.29
N ALA A 172 3.26 -8.90 -20.11
CA ALA A 172 4.72 -8.91 -19.96
C ALA A 172 5.16 -8.27 -18.64
N GLU A 173 4.54 -7.15 -18.24
CA GLU A 173 4.77 -6.52 -16.94
C GLU A 173 4.38 -7.46 -15.80
N HIS A 174 3.21 -8.09 -15.90
CA HIS A 174 2.75 -9.01 -14.86
C HIS A 174 3.66 -10.25 -14.71
N VAL A 175 4.16 -10.82 -15.82
CA VAL A 175 5.16 -11.92 -15.78
C VAL A 175 6.43 -11.48 -15.07
N MET A 176 6.93 -10.27 -15.35
CA MET A 176 8.10 -9.71 -14.67
C MET A 176 7.87 -9.59 -13.16
N LEU A 177 6.69 -9.14 -12.73
CA LEU A 177 6.35 -9.04 -11.30
C LEU A 177 6.21 -10.42 -10.64
N ILE A 178 5.66 -11.42 -11.34
CA ILE A 178 5.65 -12.81 -10.87
C ILE A 178 7.08 -13.31 -10.64
N ASP A 179 7.97 -13.09 -11.59
CA ASP A 179 9.37 -13.56 -11.49
C ASP A 179 10.12 -12.84 -10.38
N LEU A 180 9.85 -11.55 -10.16
CA LEU A 180 10.40 -10.81 -9.04
C LEU A 180 9.89 -11.37 -7.69
N GLY A 181 8.58 -11.64 -7.59
CA GLY A 181 7.99 -12.30 -6.42
C GLY A 181 8.57 -13.70 -6.18
N ARG A 182 8.78 -14.49 -7.25
CA ARG A 182 9.44 -15.81 -7.15
C ARG A 182 10.87 -15.71 -6.64
N ASN A 183 11.62 -14.71 -7.09
CA ASN A 183 12.97 -14.44 -6.60
C ASN A 183 12.97 -14.07 -5.11
N ASP A 184 12.10 -13.14 -4.71
CA ASP A 184 11.98 -12.66 -3.33
C ASP A 184 11.61 -13.82 -2.37
N VAL A 185 10.55 -14.57 -2.68
CA VAL A 185 10.09 -15.73 -1.91
C VAL A 185 11.13 -16.86 -1.95
N GLY A 186 11.80 -17.05 -3.09
CA GLY A 186 12.81 -18.13 -3.25
C GLY A 186 14.01 -17.99 -2.32
N ARG A 187 14.37 -16.76 -1.94
CA ARG A 187 15.50 -16.50 -1.01
C ARG A 187 15.28 -17.11 0.37
N ILE A 188 14.04 -17.20 0.81
CA ILE A 188 13.65 -17.66 2.16
C ILE A 188 12.92 -19.00 2.16
N SER A 189 12.58 -19.55 1.00
CA SER A 189 11.83 -20.80 0.87
C SER A 189 12.74 -22.03 0.69
N LYS A 190 12.24 -23.19 1.10
CA LYS A 190 12.88 -24.49 0.82
C LYS A 190 12.98 -24.69 -0.69
N THR A 191 14.06 -25.31 -1.13
CA THR A 191 14.32 -25.57 -2.55
C THR A 191 13.20 -26.42 -3.15
N GLY A 192 12.63 -25.95 -4.28
CA GLY A 192 11.53 -26.61 -4.97
C GLY A 192 10.13 -26.32 -4.42
N GLU A 193 10.02 -25.52 -3.35
CA GLU A 193 8.74 -25.22 -2.69
C GLU A 193 8.15 -23.85 -3.06
N VAL A 194 8.72 -23.17 -4.05
CA VAL A 194 8.11 -21.93 -4.58
C VAL A 194 7.15 -22.28 -5.72
N LYS A 195 5.91 -21.84 -5.60
CA LYS A 195 4.83 -22.12 -6.55
C LYS A 195 4.09 -20.84 -6.92
N VAL A 196 3.57 -20.80 -8.16
CA VAL A 196 2.58 -19.81 -8.57
C VAL A 196 1.22 -20.52 -8.52
N THR A 197 0.42 -20.26 -7.49
CA THR A 197 -0.83 -21.01 -7.23
C THR A 197 -1.99 -20.42 -8.01
N ASP A 198 -2.17 -19.09 -7.98
CA ASP A 198 -3.07 -18.39 -8.88
C ASP A 198 -2.22 -17.68 -9.95
N LYS A 199 -2.56 -17.87 -11.22
CA LYS A 199 -1.78 -17.29 -12.30
C LYS A 199 -2.69 -16.46 -13.20
N MET A 200 -2.44 -15.14 -13.24
CA MET A 200 -3.12 -14.20 -14.13
C MET A 200 -4.66 -14.25 -14.02
N VAL A 201 -5.18 -14.31 -12.79
CA VAL A 201 -6.61 -14.23 -12.55
C VAL A 201 -7.07 -12.77 -12.54
N ILE A 202 -8.29 -12.52 -13.04
CA ILE A 202 -8.88 -11.18 -12.96
C ILE A 202 -9.60 -11.03 -11.61
N GLU A 203 -9.19 -10.01 -10.86
CA GLU A 203 -9.92 -9.57 -9.68
C GLU A 203 -10.65 -8.27 -9.95
N LYS A 204 -11.94 -8.28 -9.60
CA LYS A 204 -12.86 -7.16 -9.81
C LYS A 204 -13.07 -6.42 -8.51
N TYR A 205 -12.66 -5.16 -8.49
CA TYR A 205 -12.88 -4.23 -7.39
C TYR A 205 -14.06 -3.29 -7.72
N SER A 206 -14.34 -2.33 -6.86
CA SER A 206 -15.50 -1.45 -7.03
C SER A 206 -15.45 -0.63 -8.33
N HIS A 207 -14.28 -0.14 -8.74
CA HIS A 207 -14.12 0.78 -9.87
C HIS A 207 -13.18 0.26 -10.96
N VAL A 208 -12.34 -0.71 -10.63
CA VAL A 208 -11.31 -1.25 -11.52
C VAL A 208 -11.23 -2.76 -11.42
N MET A 209 -10.58 -3.38 -12.41
CA MET A 209 -10.15 -4.77 -12.36
C MET A 209 -8.64 -4.85 -12.62
N HIS A 210 -8.00 -5.86 -12.06
CA HIS A 210 -6.57 -6.08 -12.16
C HIS A 210 -6.25 -7.53 -12.51
N ILE A 211 -5.08 -7.77 -13.10
CA ILE A 211 -4.46 -9.09 -13.21
C ILE A 211 -3.74 -9.37 -11.89
N VAL A 212 -4.02 -10.48 -11.28
CA VAL A 212 -3.44 -10.90 -10.00
C VAL A 212 -2.85 -12.30 -10.11
N SER A 213 -1.74 -12.53 -9.43
CA SER A 213 -1.16 -13.86 -9.25
C SER A 213 -0.73 -14.05 -7.79
N ASN A 214 -0.70 -15.30 -7.32
CA ASN A 214 -0.10 -15.64 -6.03
C ASN A 214 1.24 -16.35 -6.24
N VAL A 215 2.26 -15.90 -5.52
CA VAL A 215 3.54 -16.60 -5.39
C VAL A 215 3.67 -17.05 -3.95
N GLU A 216 3.71 -18.36 -3.75
CA GLU A 216 3.75 -19.00 -2.44
C GLU A 216 5.04 -19.76 -2.27
N GLY A 217 5.55 -19.78 -1.04
CA GLY A 217 6.73 -20.56 -0.70
C GLY A 217 6.69 -21.10 0.72
N ARG A 218 7.24 -22.28 0.93
CA ARG A 218 7.39 -22.84 2.26
C ARG A 218 8.72 -22.42 2.86
N LEU A 219 8.68 -21.79 4.04
CA LEU A 219 9.85 -21.23 4.71
C LEU A 219 10.92 -22.31 5.00
N LYS A 220 12.18 -21.94 4.87
CA LYS A 220 13.30 -22.67 5.45
C LYS A 220 13.18 -22.68 6.97
N ASP A 221 13.71 -23.73 7.58
CA ASP A 221 13.73 -23.82 9.04
C ASP A 221 14.55 -22.68 9.65
N GLY A 222 14.05 -22.09 10.72
CA GLY A 222 14.71 -20.99 11.44
C GLY A 222 14.50 -19.58 10.85
N MET A 223 13.77 -19.42 9.75
CA MET A 223 13.46 -18.10 9.21
C MET A 223 12.52 -17.33 10.12
N THR A 224 12.90 -16.11 10.42
CA THR A 224 12.11 -15.14 11.21
C THR A 224 11.27 -14.25 10.30
N ASN A 225 10.30 -13.54 10.87
CA ASN A 225 9.53 -12.52 10.15
C ASN A 225 10.42 -11.37 9.63
N MET A 226 11.54 -11.09 10.32
CA MET A 226 12.48 -10.07 9.85
C MET A 226 13.23 -10.55 8.59
N ASP A 227 13.58 -11.84 8.51
CA ASP A 227 14.19 -12.41 7.30
C ASP A 227 13.23 -12.38 6.12
N ILE A 228 11.93 -12.63 6.36
CA ILE A 228 10.89 -12.54 5.36
C ILE A 228 10.78 -11.08 4.85
N LEU A 229 10.68 -10.12 5.76
CA LEU A 229 10.62 -8.71 5.40
C LEU A 229 11.87 -8.28 4.62
N ALA A 230 13.06 -8.64 5.06
CA ALA A 230 14.32 -8.30 4.39
C ALA A 230 14.44 -8.92 2.98
N ALA A 231 13.82 -10.08 2.74
CA ALA A 231 13.81 -10.72 1.43
C ALA A 231 12.82 -10.09 0.44
N THR A 232 11.67 -9.62 0.93
CA THR A 232 10.56 -9.13 0.10
C THR A 232 10.52 -7.61 -0.04
N PHE A 233 11.16 -6.87 0.86
CA PHE A 233 11.20 -5.42 0.85
C PHE A 233 12.38 -4.86 0.02
N PRO A 234 12.21 -3.74 -0.67
CA PRO A 234 10.92 -3.12 -1.00
C PRO A 234 10.14 -3.91 -2.04
N ALA A 235 8.83 -3.65 -2.15
CA ALA A 235 7.99 -4.25 -3.17
C ALA A 235 8.51 -3.96 -4.58
N GLY A 236 8.42 -4.96 -5.48
CA GLY A 236 8.83 -4.80 -6.88
C GLY A 236 8.03 -3.74 -7.63
N THR A 237 6.74 -3.65 -7.33
CA THR A 237 5.81 -2.65 -7.87
C THR A 237 6.15 -1.21 -7.51
N LEU A 238 7.08 -1.00 -6.56
CA LEU A 238 7.57 0.33 -6.15
C LEU A 238 9.08 0.53 -6.31
N SER A 239 9.80 -0.48 -6.74
CA SER A 239 11.24 -0.40 -7.00
C SER A 239 11.54 -0.61 -8.49
N GLY A 240 11.47 -1.81 -8.96
CA GLY A 240 11.73 -2.20 -10.35
C GLY A 240 12.55 -3.48 -10.44
N ALA A 241 13.04 -3.78 -11.63
CA ALA A 241 13.77 -5.00 -11.95
C ALA A 241 15.01 -4.71 -12.82
N PRO A 242 16.22 -5.19 -12.40
CA PRO A 242 16.56 -5.83 -11.15
C PRO A 242 16.47 -4.87 -9.95
N LYS A 243 16.00 -5.38 -8.79
CA LYS A 243 15.61 -4.57 -7.63
C LYS A 243 16.71 -3.62 -7.12
N VAL A 244 17.92 -4.11 -6.92
CA VAL A 244 19.02 -3.31 -6.36
C VAL A 244 19.38 -2.15 -7.31
N ARG A 245 19.57 -2.44 -8.60
CA ARG A 245 19.90 -1.41 -9.59
C ARG A 245 18.77 -0.39 -9.75
N ALA A 246 17.53 -0.84 -9.75
CA ALA A 246 16.38 0.07 -9.77
C ALA A 246 16.39 1.03 -8.56
N MET A 247 16.71 0.53 -7.36
CA MET A 247 16.80 1.36 -6.16
C MET A 247 17.95 2.39 -6.24
N GLU A 248 19.11 2.03 -6.80
CA GLU A 248 20.21 2.97 -7.03
C GLU A 248 19.80 4.10 -7.97
N ILE A 249 19.09 3.77 -9.06
CA ILE A 249 18.59 4.75 -10.02
C ILE A 249 17.54 5.66 -9.36
N ILE A 250 16.62 5.09 -8.56
CA ILE A 250 15.62 5.86 -7.82
C ILE A 250 16.29 6.88 -6.89
N GLU A 251 17.31 6.45 -6.14
CA GLU A 251 18.05 7.35 -5.23
C GLU A 251 18.76 8.49 -5.97
N GLU A 252 19.19 8.23 -7.21
CA GLU A 252 19.84 9.22 -8.05
C GLU A 252 18.87 10.25 -8.64
N VAL A 253 17.64 9.83 -8.98
CA VAL A 253 16.74 10.67 -9.77
C VAL A 253 15.64 11.35 -8.95
N GLU A 254 15.28 10.82 -7.79
CA GLU A 254 14.26 11.42 -6.92
C GLU A 254 14.82 12.59 -6.11
N PRO A 255 14.18 13.77 -6.11
CA PRO A 255 14.66 14.94 -5.37
C PRO A 255 14.45 14.82 -3.86
N SER A 256 13.57 13.91 -3.41
CA SER A 256 13.15 13.75 -2.01
C SER A 256 13.24 12.31 -1.56
N LYS A 257 13.68 12.07 -0.33
CA LYS A 257 13.64 10.73 0.30
C LYS A 257 12.21 10.24 0.44
N ARG A 258 11.97 8.96 0.17
CA ARG A 258 10.61 8.36 0.19
C ARG A 258 9.97 8.34 1.58
N GLY A 259 10.77 8.21 2.65
CA GLY A 259 10.25 8.12 4.01
C GLY A 259 9.29 6.95 4.18
N ILE A 260 8.03 7.24 4.47
CA ILE A 260 6.96 6.23 4.69
C ILE A 260 6.52 5.56 3.38
N TYR A 261 6.58 6.29 2.26
CA TYR A 261 6.12 5.79 0.97
C TYR A 261 6.87 4.53 0.53
N GLY A 262 6.13 3.51 0.14
CA GLY A 262 6.70 2.20 -0.23
C GLY A 262 7.14 1.36 0.96
N GLY A 263 6.91 1.82 2.19
CA GLY A 263 7.17 1.09 3.42
C GLY A 263 6.25 -0.09 3.63
N ALA A 264 6.43 -0.79 4.74
CA ALA A 264 5.59 -1.89 5.19
C ALA A 264 4.67 -1.44 6.33
N VAL A 265 3.39 -1.77 6.23
CA VAL A 265 2.39 -1.44 7.25
C VAL A 265 1.47 -2.65 7.48
N GLY A 266 1.20 -2.99 8.73
CA GLY A 266 0.31 -4.10 9.05
C GLY A 266 0.50 -4.68 10.43
N VAL A 267 0.31 -6.00 10.53
CA VAL A 267 0.30 -6.73 11.80
C VAL A 267 1.39 -7.79 11.82
N TRP A 268 2.07 -7.85 12.95
CA TRP A 268 3.04 -8.88 13.29
C TRP A 268 2.57 -9.55 14.57
N SER A 269 2.09 -10.78 14.44
CA SER A 269 1.42 -11.51 15.52
C SER A 269 2.39 -12.26 16.42
N PHE A 270 1.99 -12.51 17.65
CA PHE A 270 2.80 -13.27 18.63
C PHE A 270 2.95 -14.77 18.29
N ASN A 271 2.08 -15.31 17.44
CA ASN A 271 2.19 -16.67 16.90
C ASN A 271 3.10 -16.76 15.67
N ASN A 272 3.84 -15.68 15.36
CA ASN A 272 4.70 -15.50 14.18
C ASN A 272 3.97 -15.36 12.84
N ASP A 273 2.66 -15.29 12.79
CA ASP A 273 1.97 -14.86 11.57
C ASP A 273 2.23 -13.37 11.32
N MET A 274 2.25 -12.97 10.06
CA MET A 274 2.51 -11.62 9.62
C MET A 274 1.63 -11.28 8.42
N ASP A 275 1.03 -10.10 8.42
CA ASP A 275 0.26 -9.58 7.30
C ASP A 275 0.63 -8.10 7.08
N LEU A 276 1.42 -7.84 6.04
CA LEU A 276 1.96 -6.52 5.74
C LEU A 276 1.49 -6.07 4.36
N ALA A 277 0.94 -4.87 4.31
CA ALA A 277 0.66 -4.14 3.09
C ALA A 277 1.80 -3.18 2.73
N ILE A 278 1.82 -2.74 1.48
CA ILE A 278 2.72 -1.69 1.02
C ILE A 278 2.12 -0.33 1.42
N ALA A 279 2.92 0.57 1.96
CA ALA A 279 2.47 1.93 2.30
C ALA A 279 2.33 2.80 1.04
N ILE A 280 1.24 2.60 0.31
CA ILE A 280 0.79 3.39 -0.85
C ILE A 280 -0.61 3.93 -0.61
N ARG A 281 -1.04 4.89 -1.39
CA ARG A 281 -2.33 5.60 -1.14
C ARG A 281 -2.39 6.10 0.31
N THR A 282 -1.26 6.64 0.77
CA THR A 282 -0.99 6.96 2.18
C THR A 282 -0.60 8.41 2.29
N ALA A 283 -1.24 9.11 3.23
CA ALA A 283 -0.90 10.46 3.64
C ALA A 283 -0.03 10.42 4.89
N VAL A 284 0.95 11.31 4.96
CA VAL A 284 1.63 11.71 6.19
C VAL A 284 1.20 13.12 6.52
N ILE A 285 0.69 13.35 7.73
CA ILE A 285 0.26 14.68 8.18
C ILE A 285 1.20 15.12 9.29
N LYS A 286 1.93 16.20 9.04
CA LYS A 286 2.89 16.78 10.00
C LYS A 286 2.95 18.29 9.83
N ASN A 287 2.99 19.03 10.92
CA ASN A 287 3.11 20.48 10.93
C ASN A 287 2.08 21.17 10.01
N ASN A 288 0.82 20.79 10.13
CA ASN A 288 -0.30 21.28 9.30
C ASN A 288 -0.11 21.08 7.79
N THR A 289 0.71 20.14 7.41
CA THR A 289 0.95 19.80 6.00
C THR A 289 0.67 18.32 5.78
N LEU A 290 -0.12 18.02 4.76
CA LEU A 290 -0.36 16.69 4.26
C LEU A 290 0.61 16.42 3.12
N PHE A 291 1.30 15.29 3.20
CA PHE A 291 2.17 14.77 2.15
C PHE A 291 1.57 13.48 1.60
N VAL A 292 1.54 13.35 0.28
CA VAL A 292 1.20 12.11 -0.41
C VAL A 292 2.21 11.86 -1.51
N GLN A 293 2.65 10.59 -1.65
CA GLN A 293 3.62 10.19 -2.67
C GLN A 293 3.05 9.08 -3.54
N SER A 294 3.38 9.12 -4.82
CA SER A 294 2.93 8.16 -5.83
C SER A 294 3.95 8.01 -6.94
N GLY A 295 4.05 6.83 -7.51
CA GLY A 295 5.00 6.51 -8.57
C GLY A 295 4.34 5.83 -9.76
N ALA A 296 5.08 5.79 -10.86
CA ALA A 296 4.71 5.11 -12.09
C ALA A 296 5.85 4.21 -12.57
N GLY A 297 5.50 3.06 -13.16
CA GLY A 297 6.48 2.08 -13.63
C GLY A 297 7.02 2.44 -15.01
N VAL A 298 8.27 2.91 -15.08
CA VAL A 298 8.91 3.28 -16.35
C VAL A 298 9.56 2.06 -17.00
N VAL A 299 9.16 1.79 -18.23
CA VAL A 299 9.73 0.78 -19.15
C VAL A 299 10.21 1.44 -20.44
N ALA A 300 10.82 0.68 -21.36
CA ALA A 300 11.37 1.20 -22.60
C ALA A 300 10.37 2.03 -23.43
N ASP A 301 9.11 1.58 -23.48
CA ASP A 301 8.04 2.21 -24.28
C ASP A 301 7.25 3.28 -23.51
N SER A 302 7.62 3.60 -22.28
CA SER A 302 6.93 4.59 -21.46
C SER A 302 6.96 5.99 -22.10
N ASP A 303 5.80 6.66 -22.05
CA ASP A 303 5.64 8.06 -22.43
C ASP A 303 5.74 8.97 -21.19
N PRO A 304 6.65 9.94 -21.15
CA PRO A 304 6.87 10.76 -19.96
C PRO A 304 5.62 11.51 -19.46
N THR A 305 4.75 11.93 -20.40
CA THR A 305 3.50 12.65 -20.04
C THR A 305 2.48 11.70 -19.43
N SER A 306 2.37 10.50 -19.98
CA SER A 306 1.49 9.46 -19.47
C SER A 306 1.91 9.02 -18.06
N GLU A 307 3.23 8.82 -17.83
CA GLU A 307 3.76 8.45 -16.51
C GLU A 307 3.55 9.56 -15.47
N TRP A 308 3.75 10.82 -15.86
CA TRP A 308 3.40 11.96 -15.02
C TRP A 308 1.92 11.94 -14.64
N GLN A 309 1.02 11.78 -15.61
CA GLN A 309 -0.42 11.73 -15.36
C GLN A 309 -0.83 10.55 -14.47
N GLU A 310 -0.15 9.40 -14.62
CA GLU A 310 -0.38 8.24 -13.77
C GLU A 310 -0.06 8.54 -12.30
N THR A 311 1.06 9.22 -12.02
CA THR A 311 1.37 9.61 -10.64
C THR A 311 0.34 10.57 -10.07
N GLN A 312 -0.16 11.53 -10.88
CA GLN A 312 -1.25 12.42 -10.46
C GLN A 312 -2.52 11.64 -10.10
N ASN A 313 -2.94 10.73 -10.99
CA ASN A 313 -4.13 9.92 -10.79
C ASN A 313 -4.04 9.03 -9.53
N LYS A 314 -2.87 8.47 -9.26
CA LYS A 314 -2.62 7.63 -8.07
C LYS A 314 -2.68 8.42 -6.77
N ALA A 315 -2.35 9.70 -6.76
CA ALA A 315 -2.45 10.58 -5.59
C ALA A 315 -3.87 11.09 -5.35
N GLN A 316 -4.72 11.13 -6.39
CA GLN A 316 -6.03 11.78 -6.37
C GLN A 316 -6.96 11.30 -5.26
N ALA A 317 -6.96 10.01 -4.93
CA ALA A 317 -7.83 9.47 -3.88
C ALA A 317 -7.58 10.16 -2.53
N VAL A 318 -6.30 10.35 -2.17
CA VAL A 318 -5.90 11.00 -0.92
C VAL A 318 -6.16 12.51 -0.98
N ILE A 319 -5.82 13.15 -2.10
CA ILE A 319 -6.03 14.60 -2.30
C ILE A 319 -7.53 14.92 -2.25
N ARG A 320 -8.37 14.15 -2.93
CA ARG A 320 -9.83 14.36 -2.92
C ARG A 320 -10.44 14.13 -1.54
N ALA A 321 -9.95 13.12 -0.81
CA ALA A 321 -10.37 12.91 0.58
C ALA A 321 -10.03 14.13 1.46
N ALA A 322 -8.84 14.71 1.30
CA ALA A 322 -8.45 15.91 2.02
C ALA A 322 -9.32 17.12 1.64
N GLN A 323 -9.62 17.32 0.37
CA GLN A 323 -10.54 18.37 -0.10
C GLN A 323 -11.95 18.22 0.48
N MET A 324 -12.49 16.99 0.53
CA MET A 324 -13.81 16.75 1.16
C MET A 324 -13.80 17.12 2.64
N VAL A 325 -12.71 16.84 3.36
CA VAL A 325 -12.58 17.28 4.76
C VAL A 325 -12.58 18.80 4.86
N GLN A 326 -11.84 19.49 3.98
CA GLN A 326 -11.81 20.95 3.91
C GLN A 326 -13.16 21.55 3.47
N GLU A 327 -13.96 20.82 2.70
CA GLU A 327 -15.35 21.17 2.37
C GLU A 327 -16.28 20.98 3.58
N GLY A 328 -15.94 20.10 4.52
CA GLY A 328 -16.70 19.76 5.73
C GLY A 328 -17.54 18.50 5.58
N LEU A 329 -17.17 17.44 6.32
CA LEU A 329 -17.89 16.17 6.28
C LEU A 329 -19.18 16.17 7.09
N ASP A 330 -19.28 17.04 8.07
CA ASP A 330 -20.35 17.08 9.07
C ASP A 330 -21.21 18.38 8.97
N LYS A 331 -21.25 18.99 7.77
CA LYS A 331 -22.10 20.15 7.43
C LYS A 331 -23.54 19.73 7.12
#